data_86554b936bb8c693a99cdd46d7500dc3
#
_entry.id   86554b936bb8c693a99cdd46d7500dc3
#
_cell.length_a   1.000
_cell.length_b   1.000
_cell.length_c   1.000
_cell.angle_alpha   90.00
_cell.angle_beta   90.00
_cell.angle_gamma   90.00
#
_symmetry.space_group_name_H-M   'P 1'
#
loop_
_entity.id
_entity.type
_entity.pdbx_description
1 polymer ?
#
loop_
_entity_poly.entity_id
_entity_poly.type
_entity_poly.pdbx_seq_one_letter_code
_entity_poly.pdbx_strand_id
1 'polypeptide(L)'
;MNDLDALRIQFDASSLVALKLILGFILFGIALDIRPTDLRNVLRQPRLALVGLASQYVVFPLVALAFIAVLRPQPSLALGLLLIATLPGGNISNYMVRVAGGNTALSISLTALAELTAFVFTPLMFGLLAPVTPGAAELFHTIRLDPVELFLNVLVIVIIPVLLGMTLAQRAPALVQRIEKPVRVASLLLFALLVVVAIVVNREAFVTHAGTAALWCIPLNALALASGYSFSRVTGLSEQLARTIAFETGMKNTGLGLVLVFAFFDGLGGLALTSAFWGIWHCISGMALAYWWKRRG
;
A
#
# COMPACT_ATOMS: atom_id res chain seq x y z
N MET A 1 -5.29 17.07 -22.71
CA MET A 1 -5.42 16.35 -21.42
C MET A 1 -6.20 15.09 -21.70
N ASN A 2 -5.64 13.94 -21.42
CA ASN A 2 -6.36 12.68 -21.58
C ASN A 2 -7.45 12.59 -20.50
N ASP A 3 -8.51 11.86 -20.81
CA ASP A 3 -9.73 11.76 -20.00
C ASP A 3 -9.45 11.39 -18.53
N LEU A 4 -8.47 10.50 -18.27
CA LEU A 4 -8.07 10.06 -16.93
C LEU A 4 -7.37 11.13 -16.06
N ASP A 5 -6.65 12.06 -16.66
CA ASP A 5 -5.93 13.11 -15.93
C ASP A 5 -6.88 14.21 -15.42
N ALA A 6 -8.02 14.35 -16.09
CA ALA A 6 -9.11 15.25 -15.68
C ALA A 6 -10.14 14.56 -14.79
N LEU A 7 -10.19 13.22 -14.81
CA LEU A 7 -11.17 12.46 -14.04
C LEU A 7 -10.93 12.64 -12.55
N ARG A 8 -11.99 12.99 -11.83
CA ARG A 8 -12.02 12.98 -10.36
C ARG A 8 -13.11 12.01 -9.92
N ILE A 9 -12.75 11.09 -9.06
CA ILE A 9 -13.73 10.25 -8.38
C ILE A 9 -14.38 11.12 -7.30
N GLN A 10 -15.61 11.57 -7.58
CA GLN A 10 -16.28 12.56 -6.76
C GLN A 10 -16.93 11.91 -5.54
N PHE A 11 -16.69 12.52 -4.40
CA PHE A 11 -17.50 12.40 -3.20
C PHE A 11 -18.05 13.78 -2.86
N ASP A 12 -19.30 13.87 -2.44
CA ASP A 12 -19.84 15.13 -1.93
C ASP A 12 -19.19 15.52 -0.58
N ALA A 13 -19.34 16.78 -0.17
CA ALA A 13 -18.66 17.30 1.03
C ALA A 13 -19.03 16.53 2.31
N SER A 14 -20.26 16.04 2.42
CA SER A 14 -20.70 15.21 3.56
C SER A 14 -20.05 13.84 3.55
N SER A 15 -19.90 13.26 2.38
CA SER A 15 -19.20 11.98 2.16
C SER A 15 -17.72 12.08 2.45
N LEU A 16 -17.06 13.23 2.25
CA LEU A 16 -15.64 13.42 2.56
C LEU A 16 -15.36 13.33 4.08
N VAL A 17 -16.21 13.88 4.92
CA VAL A 17 -16.07 13.75 6.39
C VAL A 17 -16.26 12.29 6.81
N ALA A 18 -17.32 11.64 6.31
CA ALA A 18 -17.56 10.22 6.57
C ALA A 18 -16.37 9.36 6.11
N LEU A 19 -15.82 9.65 4.92
CA LEU A 19 -14.64 9.00 4.37
C LEU A 19 -13.46 9.12 5.35
N LYS A 20 -13.10 10.33 5.78
CA LYS A 20 -11.99 10.57 6.73
C LYS A 20 -12.18 9.79 8.03
N LEU A 21 -13.39 9.71 8.57
CA LEU A 21 -13.69 8.93 9.78
C LEU A 21 -13.56 7.42 9.54
N ILE A 22 -14.08 6.91 8.43
CA ILE A 22 -13.95 5.51 8.03
C ILE A 22 -12.46 5.15 7.88
N LEU A 23 -11.68 6.01 7.23
CA LEU A 23 -10.25 5.83 7.04
C LEU A 23 -9.50 5.82 8.39
N GLY A 24 -9.80 6.76 9.27
CA GLY A 24 -9.23 6.78 10.62
C GLY A 24 -9.57 5.50 11.40
N PHE A 25 -10.81 5.00 11.29
CA PHE A 25 -11.22 3.76 11.93
C PHE A 25 -10.51 2.53 11.35
N ILE A 26 -10.31 2.47 10.03
CA ILE A 26 -9.55 1.39 9.38
C ILE A 26 -8.11 1.39 9.88
N LEU A 27 -7.45 2.55 9.91
CA LEU A 27 -6.07 2.70 10.39
C LEU A 27 -5.93 2.38 11.88
N PHE A 28 -6.90 2.80 12.70
CA PHE A 28 -6.99 2.39 14.09
C PHE A 28 -7.07 0.87 14.24
N GLY A 29 -7.94 0.22 13.45
CA GLY A 29 -8.08 -1.23 13.43
C GLY A 29 -6.79 -1.97 13.05
N ILE A 30 -6.08 -1.47 12.04
CA ILE A 30 -4.75 -1.99 11.65
C ILE A 30 -3.76 -1.84 12.80
N ALA A 31 -3.76 -0.68 13.47
CA ALA A 31 -2.82 -0.40 14.56
C ALA A 31 -3.06 -1.26 15.81
N LEU A 32 -4.27 -1.77 16.03
CA LEU A 32 -4.55 -2.74 17.11
C LEU A 32 -3.83 -4.08 16.89
N ASP A 33 -3.54 -4.43 15.65
CA ASP A 33 -2.85 -5.68 15.29
C ASP A 33 -1.33 -5.60 15.48
N ILE A 34 -0.75 -4.39 15.59
CA ILE A 34 0.69 -4.18 15.75
C ILE A 34 1.11 -4.56 17.17
N ARG A 35 1.80 -5.68 17.31
CA ARG A 35 2.31 -6.17 18.59
C ARG A 35 3.74 -5.69 18.83
N PRO A 36 4.06 -5.15 20.02
CA PRO A 36 5.43 -4.76 20.37
C PRO A 36 6.44 -5.90 20.21
N THR A 37 5.99 -7.15 20.41
CA THR A 37 6.80 -8.36 20.20
C THR A 37 7.26 -8.51 18.75
N ASP A 38 6.40 -8.18 17.77
CA ASP A 38 6.73 -8.31 16.36
C ASP A 38 7.77 -7.28 15.95
N LEU A 39 7.62 -6.04 16.43
CA LEU A 39 8.62 -4.98 16.26
C LEU A 39 9.96 -5.37 16.91
N ARG A 40 9.94 -5.88 18.15
CA ARG A 40 11.15 -6.33 18.83
C ARG A 40 11.85 -7.47 18.09
N ASN A 41 11.09 -8.41 17.53
CA ASN A 41 11.63 -9.55 16.79
C ASN A 41 12.38 -9.11 15.54
N VAL A 42 11.80 -8.18 14.76
CA VAL A 42 12.47 -7.69 13.54
C VAL A 42 13.67 -6.79 13.87
N LEU A 43 13.57 -5.97 14.92
CA LEU A 43 14.68 -5.10 15.36
C LEU A 43 15.88 -5.90 15.92
N ARG A 44 15.66 -7.12 16.43
CA ARG A 44 16.73 -8.05 16.81
C ARG A 44 17.47 -8.65 15.62
N GLN A 45 16.91 -8.53 14.41
CA GLN A 45 17.50 -8.99 13.16
C GLN A 45 17.67 -7.81 12.19
N PRO A 46 18.54 -6.82 12.50
CA PRO A 46 18.59 -5.54 11.80
C PRO A 46 18.89 -5.69 10.31
N ARG A 47 19.68 -6.69 9.93
CA ARG A 47 19.96 -6.99 8.53
C ARG A 47 18.69 -7.37 7.76
N LEU A 48 17.82 -8.20 8.33
CA LEU A 48 16.57 -8.62 7.70
C LEU A 48 15.57 -7.45 7.64
N ALA A 49 15.50 -6.66 8.71
CA ALA A 49 14.68 -5.44 8.75
C ALA A 49 15.12 -4.46 7.65
N LEU A 50 16.42 -4.17 7.54
CA LEU A 50 16.97 -3.26 6.53
C LEU A 50 16.73 -3.76 5.10
N VAL A 51 16.99 -5.03 4.82
CA VAL A 51 16.76 -5.60 3.48
C VAL A 51 15.27 -5.58 3.14
N GLY A 52 14.38 -5.93 4.08
CA GLY A 52 12.95 -5.89 3.88
C GLY A 52 12.41 -4.48 3.63
N LEU A 53 12.79 -3.51 4.46
CA LEU A 53 12.36 -2.11 4.28
C LEU A 53 12.99 -1.47 3.04
N ALA A 54 14.27 -1.71 2.78
CA ALA A 54 14.94 -1.22 1.57
C ALA A 54 14.28 -1.78 0.30
N SER A 55 13.88 -3.06 0.30
CA SER A 55 13.13 -3.64 -0.81
C SER A 55 11.80 -2.93 -1.07
N GLN A 56 11.06 -2.59 -0.01
CA GLN A 56 9.74 -1.98 -0.09
C GLN A 56 9.77 -0.48 -0.41
N TYR A 57 10.72 0.27 0.21
CA TYR A 57 10.72 1.74 0.18
C TYR A 57 11.80 2.35 -0.71
N VAL A 58 12.77 1.57 -1.18
CA VAL A 58 13.83 2.05 -2.05
C VAL A 58 13.86 1.27 -3.38
N VAL A 59 14.05 -0.04 -3.31
CA VAL A 59 14.25 -0.85 -4.53
C VAL A 59 13.00 -0.82 -5.41
N PHE A 60 11.84 -1.13 -4.86
CA PHE A 60 10.61 -1.16 -5.66
C PHE A 60 10.17 0.23 -6.17
N PRO A 61 10.20 1.32 -5.38
CA PRO A 61 9.96 2.66 -5.92
C PRO A 61 10.90 3.06 -7.06
N LEU A 62 12.18 2.72 -6.99
CA LEU A 62 13.13 2.98 -8.08
C LEU A 62 12.85 2.12 -9.32
N VAL A 63 12.46 0.85 -9.14
CA VAL A 63 12.01 -0.02 -10.24
C VAL A 63 10.74 0.55 -10.88
N ALA A 64 9.78 1.03 -10.09
CA ALA A 64 8.58 1.67 -10.59
C ALA A 64 8.90 2.97 -11.37
N LEU A 65 9.79 3.80 -10.83
CA LEU A 65 10.23 5.01 -11.53
C LEU A 65 10.90 4.68 -12.88
N ALA A 66 11.79 3.68 -12.90
CA ALA A 66 12.42 3.21 -14.14
C ALA A 66 11.39 2.66 -15.13
N PHE A 67 10.42 1.86 -14.67
CA PHE A 67 9.31 1.35 -15.47
C PHE A 67 8.50 2.50 -16.10
N ILE A 68 8.13 3.50 -15.30
CA ILE A 68 7.40 4.69 -15.75
C ILE A 68 8.23 5.50 -16.76
N ALA A 69 9.52 5.68 -16.50
CA ALA A 69 10.42 6.44 -17.38
C ALA A 69 10.56 5.81 -18.77
N VAL A 70 10.59 4.47 -18.83
CA VAL A 70 10.72 3.73 -20.10
C VAL A 70 9.39 3.70 -20.87
N LEU A 71 8.30 3.38 -20.17
CA LEU A 71 7.03 3.08 -20.81
C LEU A 71 6.07 4.28 -20.92
N ARG A 72 6.31 5.32 -20.14
CA ARG A 72 5.60 6.61 -20.16
C ARG A 72 4.07 6.48 -20.14
N PRO A 73 3.48 5.87 -19.11
CA PRO A 73 2.02 5.87 -18.95
C PRO A 73 1.47 7.30 -18.81
N GLN A 74 0.15 7.44 -18.90
CA GLN A 74 -0.51 8.72 -18.68
C GLN A 74 -0.14 9.30 -17.29
N PRO A 75 -0.04 10.64 -17.15
CA PRO A 75 0.44 11.31 -15.93
C PRO A 75 -0.21 10.84 -14.64
N SER A 76 -1.55 10.76 -14.59
CA SER A 76 -2.27 10.33 -13.40
C SER A 76 -2.06 8.84 -13.07
N LEU A 77 -1.91 7.99 -14.09
CA LEU A 77 -1.55 6.58 -13.91
C LEU A 77 -0.11 6.44 -13.41
N ALA A 78 0.83 7.22 -13.97
CA ALA A 78 2.22 7.24 -13.52
C ALA A 78 2.32 7.57 -12.03
N LEU A 79 1.64 8.63 -11.59
CA LEU A 79 1.58 8.99 -10.16
C LEU A 79 0.92 7.88 -9.32
N GLY A 80 -0.12 7.23 -9.84
CA GLY A 80 -0.79 6.14 -9.15
C GLY A 80 0.11 4.90 -8.98
N LEU A 81 0.83 4.51 -10.04
CA LEU A 81 1.81 3.42 -9.99
C LEU A 81 2.96 3.73 -9.02
N LEU A 82 3.43 4.97 -9.03
CA LEU A 82 4.46 5.43 -8.10
C LEU A 82 3.94 5.44 -6.66
N LEU A 83 2.72 5.94 -6.42
CA LEU A 83 2.12 5.92 -5.09
C LEU A 83 2.06 4.49 -4.55
N ILE A 84 1.54 3.53 -5.34
CA ILE A 84 1.50 2.12 -4.95
C ILE A 84 2.91 1.61 -4.59
N ALA A 85 3.91 1.97 -5.37
CA ALA A 85 5.28 1.52 -5.11
C ALA A 85 5.81 2.01 -3.75
N THR A 86 5.39 3.18 -3.30
CA THR A 86 5.80 3.77 -2.01
C THR A 86 4.98 3.30 -0.81
N LEU A 87 3.87 2.56 -1.03
CA LEU A 87 3.07 2.01 0.07
C LEU A 87 3.81 0.91 0.85
N PRO A 88 3.47 0.68 2.12
CA PRO A 88 3.96 -0.47 2.89
C PRO A 88 3.41 -1.79 2.34
N GLY A 89 3.99 -2.90 2.78
CA GLY A 89 3.41 -4.23 2.59
C GLY A 89 2.00 -4.34 3.19
N GLY A 90 1.17 -5.20 2.64
CA GLY A 90 -0.18 -5.44 3.13
C GLY A 90 -0.30 -6.78 3.87
N ASN A 91 -1.17 -6.87 4.87
CA ASN A 91 -1.35 -8.06 5.72
C ASN A 91 -1.65 -9.37 4.97
N ILE A 92 -2.13 -9.28 3.72
CA ILE A 92 -2.34 -10.45 2.87
C ILE A 92 -1.05 -11.17 2.49
N SER A 93 0.10 -10.47 2.51
CA SER A 93 1.44 -11.06 2.29
C SER A 93 1.71 -12.19 3.27
N ASN A 94 1.33 -12.02 4.55
CA ASN A 94 1.55 -13.00 5.61
C ASN A 94 0.95 -14.38 5.29
N TYR A 95 -0.27 -14.38 4.72
CA TYR A 95 -0.91 -15.60 4.28
C TYR A 95 -0.19 -16.23 3.10
N MET A 96 0.18 -15.44 2.11
CA MET A 96 0.88 -15.91 0.90
C MET A 96 2.28 -16.46 1.23
N VAL A 97 3.01 -15.77 2.11
CA VAL A 97 4.31 -16.22 2.64
C VAL A 97 4.18 -17.58 3.30
N ARG A 98 3.14 -17.78 4.13
CA ARG A 98 2.87 -19.07 4.77
C ARG A 98 2.62 -20.18 3.74
N VAL A 99 1.80 -19.91 2.72
CA VAL A 99 1.48 -20.88 1.66
C VAL A 99 2.73 -21.22 0.83
N ALA A 100 3.57 -20.23 0.56
CA ALA A 100 4.82 -20.38 -0.22
C ALA A 100 5.98 -21.02 0.54
N GLY A 101 5.81 -21.39 1.82
CA GLY A 101 6.90 -21.92 2.65
C GLY A 101 7.94 -20.88 3.05
N GLY A 102 7.58 -19.58 3.03
CA GLY A 102 8.43 -18.50 3.51
C GLY A 102 8.47 -18.40 5.05
N ASN A 103 9.14 -17.38 5.57
CA ASN A 103 9.21 -17.11 7.01
C ASN A 103 8.06 -16.18 7.43
N THR A 104 6.96 -16.78 7.90
CA THR A 104 5.75 -16.04 8.30
C THR A 104 6.00 -15.10 9.49
N ALA A 105 6.86 -15.48 10.44
CA ALA A 105 7.18 -14.62 11.58
C ALA A 105 7.90 -13.34 11.13
N LEU A 106 8.85 -13.47 10.19
CA LEU A 106 9.51 -12.32 9.59
C LEU A 106 8.52 -11.46 8.81
N SER A 107 7.63 -12.07 8.02
CA SER A 107 6.60 -11.36 7.24
C SER A 107 5.74 -10.49 8.15
N ILE A 108 5.14 -11.07 9.20
CA ILE A 108 4.32 -10.33 10.17
C ILE A 108 5.11 -9.16 10.77
N SER A 109 6.35 -9.40 11.17
CA SER A 109 7.18 -8.37 11.79
C SER A 109 7.58 -7.26 10.81
N LEU A 110 7.87 -7.60 9.54
CA LEU A 110 8.17 -6.62 8.48
C LEU A 110 6.93 -5.81 8.11
N THR A 111 5.78 -6.45 7.94
CA THR A 111 4.51 -5.76 7.68
C THR A 111 4.21 -4.76 8.79
N ALA A 112 4.29 -5.18 10.07
CA ALA A 112 4.05 -4.30 11.21
C ALA A 112 5.02 -3.10 11.24
N LEU A 113 6.31 -3.35 10.98
CA LEU A 113 7.31 -2.28 10.92
C LEU A 113 7.09 -1.34 9.72
N ALA A 114 6.77 -1.90 8.56
CA ALA A 114 6.47 -1.12 7.37
C ALA A 114 5.22 -0.25 7.56
N GLU A 115 4.14 -0.80 8.10
CA GLU A 115 2.92 -0.05 8.40
C GLU A 115 3.17 1.06 9.42
N LEU A 116 3.95 0.78 10.48
CA LEU A 116 4.32 1.77 11.48
C LEU A 116 5.17 2.91 10.90
N THR A 117 6.01 2.63 9.92
CA THR A 117 6.89 3.63 9.30
C THR A 117 6.31 4.28 8.06
N ALA A 118 5.19 3.78 7.54
CA ALA A 118 4.54 4.24 6.31
C ALA A 118 4.16 5.71 6.32
N PHE A 119 3.73 6.23 7.50
CA PHE A 119 3.34 7.64 7.63
C PHE A 119 4.50 8.62 7.38
N VAL A 120 5.75 8.15 7.49
CA VAL A 120 6.95 8.91 7.15
C VAL A 120 7.45 8.54 5.76
N PHE A 121 7.67 7.24 5.52
CA PHE A 121 8.35 6.80 4.30
C PHE A 121 7.48 6.92 3.04
N THR A 122 6.18 6.69 3.13
CA THR A 122 5.30 6.81 1.95
C THR A 122 5.25 8.24 1.42
N PRO A 123 4.88 9.27 2.23
CA PRO A 123 4.87 10.64 1.73
C PRO A 123 6.27 11.15 1.38
N LEU A 124 7.31 10.75 2.11
CA LEU A 124 8.69 11.13 1.81
C LEU A 124 9.14 10.58 0.44
N MET A 125 8.99 9.29 0.22
CA MET A 125 9.40 8.66 -1.03
C MET A 125 8.55 9.14 -2.20
N PHE A 126 7.24 9.26 -2.02
CA PHE A 126 6.36 9.81 -3.04
C PHE A 126 6.72 11.28 -3.36
N GLY A 127 6.89 12.11 -2.34
CA GLY A 127 7.27 13.51 -2.51
C GLY A 127 8.63 13.73 -3.17
N LEU A 128 9.59 12.83 -2.95
CA LEU A 128 10.90 12.86 -3.60
C LEU A 128 10.85 12.40 -5.06
N LEU A 129 10.05 11.40 -5.38
CA LEU A 129 10.06 10.75 -6.68
C LEU A 129 9.00 11.33 -7.64
N ALA A 130 7.86 11.80 -7.16
CA ALA A 130 6.79 12.34 -8.01
C ALA A 130 7.25 13.58 -8.83
N PRO A 131 8.01 14.55 -8.28
CA PRO A 131 8.50 15.71 -9.05
C PRO A 131 9.44 15.33 -10.19
N VAL A 132 10.13 14.21 -10.10
CA VAL A 132 11.08 13.73 -11.12
C VAL A 132 10.49 12.62 -11.99
N THR A 133 9.21 12.28 -11.81
CA THR A 133 8.54 11.25 -12.61
C THR A 133 8.27 11.75 -14.02
N PRO A 134 8.86 11.13 -15.06
CA PRO A 134 8.71 11.58 -16.43
C PRO A 134 7.24 11.60 -16.88
N GLY A 135 6.80 12.73 -17.41
CA GLY A 135 5.45 12.94 -17.92
C GLY A 135 4.39 13.23 -16.84
N ALA A 136 4.73 13.13 -15.56
CA ALA A 136 3.78 13.34 -14.46
C ALA A 136 4.18 14.49 -13.50
N ALA A 137 5.39 15.01 -13.62
CA ALA A 137 5.89 16.08 -12.77
C ALA A 137 5.01 17.35 -12.84
N GLU A 138 4.58 17.76 -14.03
CA GLU A 138 3.70 18.92 -14.21
C GLU A 138 2.35 18.71 -13.52
N LEU A 139 1.73 17.52 -13.69
CA LEU A 139 0.48 17.19 -13.02
C LEU A 139 0.66 17.22 -11.50
N PHE A 140 1.76 16.69 -10.99
CA PHE A 140 2.08 16.73 -9.56
C PHE A 140 2.19 18.16 -9.04
N HIS A 141 2.85 19.05 -9.77
CA HIS A 141 2.99 20.46 -9.41
C HIS A 141 1.65 21.24 -9.49
N THR A 142 0.71 20.82 -10.34
CA THR A 142 -0.64 21.44 -10.37
C THR A 142 -1.51 21.04 -9.18
N ILE A 143 -1.22 19.91 -8.55
CA ILE A 143 -1.84 19.51 -7.29
C ILE A 143 -1.20 20.37 -6.20
N ARG A 144 -1.78 21.55 -5.95
CA ARG A 144 -1.32 22.47 -4.90
C ARG A 144 -1.57 21.86 -3.53
N LEU A 145 -0.65 21.01 -3.09
CA LEU A 145 -0.65 20.51 -1.72
C LEU A 145 0.02 21.60 -0.88
N ASP A 146 -0.77 22.31 -0.07
CA ASP A 146 -0.19 23.12 1.00
C ASP A 146 0.53 22.14 1.96
N PRO A 147 1.86 22.27 2.16
CA PRO A 147 2.62 21.35 3.01
C PRO A 147 2.12 21.33 4.44
N VAL A 148 1.58 22.42 4.96
CA VAL A 148 1.03 22.51 6.31
C VAL A 148 -0.31 21.81 6.39
N GLU A 149 -1.19 22.05 5.42
CA GLU A 149 -2.49 21.37 5.34
C GLU A 149 -2.30 19.87 5.13
N LEU A 150 -1.36 19.47 4.26
CA LEU A 150 -0.99 18.07 4.04
C LEU A 150 -0.52 17.43 5.35
N PHE A 151 0.39 18.09 6.08
CA PHE A 151 0.90 17.59 7.35
C PHE A 151 -0.20 17.44 8.39
N LEU A 152 -1.07 18.44 8.55
CA LEU A 152 -2.19 18.40 9.50
C LEU A 152 -3.20 17.28 9.13
N ASN A 153 -3.50 17.11 7.86
CA ASN A 153 -4.37 16.04 7.40
C ASN A 153 -3.74 14.65 7.67
N VAL A 154 -2.45 14.46 7.39
CA VAL A 154 -1.72 13.21 7.73
C VAL A 154 -1.74 12.98 9.24
N LEU A 155 -1.49 14.03 10.02
CA LEU A 155 -1.51 13.94 11.49
C LEU A 155 -2.87 13.44 12.00
N VAL A 156 -3.95 14.06 11.54
CA VAL A 156 -5.31 13.77 12.04
C VAL A 156 -5.81 12.43 11.51
N ILE A 157 -5.66 12.17 10.20
CA ILE A 157 -6.29 11.00 9.55
C ILE A 157 -5.46 9.73 9.73
N VAL A 158 -4.13 9.85 9.83
CA VAL A 158 -3.22 8.70 9.87
C VAL A 158 -2.59 8.54 11.26
N ILE A 159 -1.86 9.56 11.73
CA ILE A 159 -1.03 9.43 12.93
C ILE A 159 -1.87 9.27 14.20
N ILE A 160 -2.90 10.07 14.39
CA ILE A 160 -3.74 9.99 15.60
C ILE A 160 -4.41 8.63 15.74
N PRO A 161 -5.14 8.09 14.73
CA PRO A 161 -5.74 6.75 14.86
C PRO A 161 -4.71 5.64 15.10
N VAL A 162 -3.56 5.70 14.45
CA VAL A 162 -2.49 4.71 14.63
C VAL A 162 -1.95 4.77 16.06
N LEU A 163 -1.62 5.95 16.58
CA LEU A 163 -1.15 6.12 17.96
C LEU A 163 -2.19 5.68 18.99
N LEU A 164 -3.47 5.98 18.75
CA LEU A 164 -4.57 5.55 19.62
C LEU A 164 -4.68 4.01 19.64
N GLY A 165 -4.64 3.37 18.48
CA GLY A 165 -4.69 1.91 18.35
C GLY A 165 -3.52 1.24 19.05
N MET A 166 -2.30 1.69 18.81
CA MET A 166 -1.08 1.17 19.45
C MET A 166 -1.08 1.40 20.97
N THR A 167 -1.51 2.59 21.41
CA THR A 167 -1.58 2.91 22.85
C THR A 167 -2.59 2.01 23.54
N LEU A 168 -3.75 1.80 22.93
CA LEU A 168 -4.77 0.91 23.45
C LEU A 168 -4.26 -0.54 23.51
N ALA A 169 -3.57 -1.00 22.46
CA ALA A 169 -2.97 -2.34 22.41
C ALA A 169 -1.94 -2.57 23.54
N GLN A 170 -1.20 -1.52 23.92
CA GLN A 170 -0.21 -1.59 24.99
C GLN A 170 -0.82 -1.48 26.40
N ARG A 171 -1.77 -0.54 26.58
CA ARG A 171 -2.32 -0.23 27.92
C ARG A 171 -3.47 -1.11 28.34
N ALA A 172 -4.23 -1.65 27.39
CA ALA A 172 -5.42 -2.46 27.66
C ALA A 172 -5.45 -3.75 26.81
N PRO A 173 -4.44 -4.64 26.90
CA PRO A 173 -4.34 -5.82 26.05
C PRO A 173 -5.54 -6.78 26.21
N ALA A 174 -6.13 -6.88 27.41
CA ALA A 174 -7.31 -7.70 27.62
C ALA A 174 -8.56 -7.16 26.90
N LEU A 175 -8.71 -5.85 26.79
CA LEU A 175 -9.76 -5.21 26.00
C LEU A 175 -9.50 -5.45 24.51
N VAL A 176 -8.26 -5.23 24.05
CA VAL A 176 -7.89 -5.42 22.64
C VAL A 176 -8.16 -6.86 22.20
N GLN A 177 -7.81 -7.88 22.97
CA GLN A 177 -8.14 -9.27 22.66
C GLN A 177 -9.65 -9.52 22.41
N ARG A 178 -10.52 -8.72 23.03
CA ARG A 178 -11.97 -8.81 22.82
C ARG A 178 -12.45 -8.07 21.58
N ILE A 179 -11.86 -6.90 21.31
CA ILE A 179 -12.33 -5.99 20.25
C ILE A 179 -11.55 -6.12 18.92
N GLU A 180 -10.32 -6.66 18.91
CA GLU A 180 -9.47 -6.72 17.72
C GLU A 180 -10.17 -7.42 16.54
N LYS A 181 -10.80 -8.57 16.78
CA LYS A 181 -11.49 -9.31 15.75
C LYS A 181 -12.72 -8.58 15.19
N PRO A 182 -13.68 -8.09 16.01
CA PRO A 182 -14.80 -7.31 15.49
C PRO A 182 -14.37 -6.00 14.82
N VAL A 183 -13.37 -5.30 15.36
CA VAL A 183 -12.84 -4.07 14.74
C VAL A 183 -12.20 -4.38 13.39
N ARG A 184 -11.40 -5.44 13.29
CA ARG A 184 -10.79 -5.89 12.03
C ARG A 184 -11.86 -6.22 10.98
N VAL A 185 -12.89 -6.99 11.36
CA VAL A 185 -13.99 -7.34 10.45
C VAL A 185 -14.74 -6.09 10.01
N ALA A 186 -15.07 -5.19 10.94
CA ALA A 186 -15.72 -3.93 10.63
C ALA A 186 -14.86 -3.05 9.70
N SER A 187 -13.55 -2.94 9.96
CA SER A 187 -12.61 -2.22 9.09
C SER A 187 -12.56 -2.80 7.67
N LEU A 188 -12.52 -4.14 7.54
CA LEU A 188 -12.54 -4.80 6.23
C LEU A 188 -13.86 -4.58 5.49
N LEU A 189 -15.00 -4.65 6.19
CA LEU A 189 -16.32 -4.40 5.60
C LEU A 189 -16.48 -2.95 5.17
N LEU A 190 -16.05 -2.00 6.00
CA LEU A 190 -16.05 -0.58 5.66
C LEU A 190 -15.13 -0.29 4.47
N PHE A 191 -13.95 -0.89 4.43
CA PHE A 191 -13.05 -0.78 3.29
C PHE A 191 -13.65 -1.37 2.02
N ALA A 192 -14.21 -2.58 2.10
CA ALA A 192 -14.88 -3.21 0.97
C ALA A 192 -16.06 -2.37 0.47
N LEU A 193 -16.87 -1.84 1.39
CA LEU A 193 -17.97 -0.94 1.06
C LEU A 193 -17.47 0.31 0.35
N LEU A 194 -16.41 0.94 0.85
CA LEU A 194 -15.80 2.12 0.23
C LEU A 194 -15.35 1.83 -1.21
N VAL A 195 -14.66 0.70 -1.41
CA VAL A 195 -14.20 0.28 -2.75
C VAL A 195 -15.41 0.02 -3.67
N VAL A 196 -16.42 -0.69 -3.19
CA VAL A 196 -17.64 -0.97 -3.97
C VAL A 196 -18.37 0.32 -4.34
N VAL A 197 -18.56 1.23 -3.39
CA VAL A 197 -19.20 2.53 -3.64
C VAL A 197 -18.39 3.33 -4.67
N ALA A 198 -17.06 3.41 -4.52
CA ALA A 198 -16.20 4.09 -5.47
C ALA A 198 -16.33 3.51 -6.89
N ILE A 199 -16.38 2.18 -7.02
CA ILE A 199 -16.53 1.50 -8.32
C ILE A 199 -17.94 1.74 -8.88
N VAL A 200 -19.00 1.58 -8.09
CA VAL A 200 -20.40 1.70 -8.56
C VAL A 200 -20.72 3.13 -9.00
N VAL A 201 -20.33 4.12 -8.20
CA VAL A 201 -20.55 5.55 -8.51
C VAL A 201 -19.78 5.96 -9.78
N ASN A 202 -18.59 5.38 -9.98
CA ASN A 202 -17.71 5.71 -11.11
C ASN A 202 -17.59 4.54 -12.12
N ARG A 203 -18.65 3.71 -12.24
CA ARG A 203 -18.61 2.45 -13.01
C ARG A 203 -18.13 2.62 -14.45
N GLU A 204 -18.56 3.70 -15.12
CA GLU A 204 -18.18 3.96 -16.51
C GLU A 204 -16.67 4.18 -16.64
N ALA A 205 -16.11 5.00 -15.77
CA ALA A 205 -14.67 5.23 -15.72
C ALA A 205 -13.88 3.93 -15.43
N PHE A 206 -14.33 3.15 -14.43
CA PHE A 206 -13.68 1.89 -14.09
C PHE A 206 -13.76 0.86 -15.22
N VAL A 207 -14.93 0.68 -15.85
CA VAL A 207 -15.10 -0.29 -16.97
C VAL A 207 -14.29 0.14 -18.18
N THR A 208 -14.35 1.43 -18.54
CA THR A 208 -13.64 1.98 -19.71
C THR A 208 -12.13 1.86 -19.56
N HIS A 209 -11.59 2.10 -18.35
CA HIS A 209 -10.16 2.17 -18.11
C HIS A 209 -9.55 0.94 -17.40
N ALA A 210 -10.37 -0.09 -17.07
CA ALA A 210 -9.86 -1.29 -16.41
C ALA A 210 -8.76 -1.99 -17.21
N GLY A 211 -8.91 -2.07 -18.53
CA GLY A 211 -7.88 -2.62 -19.44
C GLY A 211 -6.59 -1.82 -19.39
N THR A 212 -6.69 -0.50 -19.31
CA THR A 212 -5.53 0.39 -19.17
C THR A 212 -4.83 0.17 -17.84
N ALA A 213 -5.59 0.09 -16.72
CA ALA A 213 -5.01 -0.21 -15.42
C ALA A 213 -4.32 -1.58 -15.40
N ALA A 214 -4.94 -2.60 -16.01
CA ALA A 214 -4.36 -3.94 -16.13
C ALA A 214 -3.02 -3.91 -16.87
N LEU A 215 -2.96 -3.21 -18.00
CA LEU A 215 -1.75 -3.09 -18.82
C LEU A 215 -0.54 -2.60 -18.03
N TRP A 216 -0.75 -1.70 -17.07
CA TRP A 216 0.32 -1.10 -16.27
C TRP A 216 0.55 -1.79 -14.93
N CYS A 217 -0.52 -2.18 -14.23
CA CYS A 217 -0.41 -2.78 -12.91
C CYS A 217 0.12 -4.21 -12.95
N ILE A 218 -0.28 -5.01 -13.95
CA ILE A 218 0.14 -6.41 -14.05
C ILE A 218 1.65 -6.57 -14.18
N PRO A 219 2.32 -5.94 -15.17
CA PRO A 219 3.76 -6.08 -15.30
C PRO A 219 4.53 -5.42 -14.15
N LEU A 220 4.05 -4.29 -13.63
CA LEU A 220 4.71 -3.65 -12.49
C LEU A 220 4.61 -4.50 -11.22
N ASN A 221 3.50 -5.19 -10.98
CA ASN A 221 3.38 -6.12 -9.86
C ASN A 221 4.32 -7.32 -10.00
N ALA A 222 4.47 -7.86 -11.21
CA ALA A 222 5.46 -8.91 -11.48
C ALA A 222 6.89 -8.41 -11.21
N LEU A 223 7.23 -7.18 -11.61
CA LEU A 223 8.51 -6.55 -11.30
C LEU A 223 8.69 -6.31 -9.79
N ALA A 224 7.64 -5.96 -9.06
CA ALA A 224 7.68 -5.81 -7.61
C ALA A 224 8.07 -7.12 -6.92
N LEU A 225 7.38 -8.21 -7.26
CA LEU A 225 7.68 -9.55 -6.74
C LEU A 225 9.11 -10.00 -7.11
N ALA A 226 9.48 -9.82 -8.38
CA ALA A 226 10.81 -10.20 -8.88
C ALA A 226 11.93 -9.37 -8.25
N SER A 227 11.73 -8.05 -8.09
CA SER A 227 12.73 -7.16 -7.48
C SER A 227 12.95 -7.49 -6.00
N GLY A 228 11.88 -7.74 -5.24
CA GLY A 228 11.98 -8.16 -3.84
C GLY A 228 12.72 -9.48 -3.69
N TYR A 229 12.39 -10.47 -4.53
CA TYR A 229 13.07 -11.74 -4.55
C TYR A 229 14.57 -11.59 -4.92
N SER A 230 14.84 -10.94 -6.06
CA SER A 230 16.21 -10.80 -6.58
C SER A 230 17.10 -10.00 -5.65
N PHE A 231 16.61 -8.88 -5.11
CA PHE A 231 17.34 -8.07 -4.15
C PHE A 231 17.71 -8.87 -2.90
N SER A 232 16.79 -9.67 -2.39
CA SER A 232 17.03 -10.55 -1.24
C SER A 232 18.11 -11.61 -1.55
N ARG A 233 18.08 -12.18 -2.75
CA ARG A 233 19.10 -13.18 -3.16
C ARG A 233 20.49 -12.55 -3.33
N VAL A 234 20.55 -11.37 -3.95
CA VAL A 234 21.81 -10.62 -4.11
C VAL A 234 22.41 -10.21 -2.76
N THR A 235 21.56 -9.89 -1.77
CA THR A 235 22.02 -9.61 -0.40
C THR A 235 22.36 -10.87 0.41
N GLY A 236 22.36 -12.07 -0.22
CA GLY A 236 22.79 -13.32 0.38
C GLY A 236 21.77 -13.96 1.32
N LEU A 237 20.50 -13.63 1.20
CA LEU A 237 19.44 -14.26 1.99
C LEU A 237 19.07 -15.64 1.43
N SER A 238 18.61 -16.52 2.32
CA SER A 238 18.13 -17.86 1.95
C SER A 238 16.89 -17.77 1.05
N GLU A 239 16.59 -18.85 0.33
CA GLU A 239 15.41 -18.98 -0.52
C GLU A 239 14.11 -18.66 0.25
N GLN A 240 13.97 -19.20 1.46
CA GLN A 240 12.81 -18.96 2.33
C GLN A 240 12.62 -17.48 2.65
N LEU A 241 13.71 -16.77 2.98
CA LEU A 241 13.68 -15.33 3.27
C LEU A 241 13.42 -14.51 2.01
N ALA A 242 13.96 -14.92 0.86
CA ALA A 242 13.72 -14.25 -0.41
C ALA A 242 12.25 -14.36 -0.84
N ARG A 243 11.60 -15.52 -0.69
CA ARG A 243 10.16 -15.67 -0.90
C ARG A 243 9.36 -14.72 0.01
N THR A 244 9.77 -14.60 1.28
CA THR A 244 9.13 -13.69 2.24
C THR A 244 9.20 -12.24 1.75
N ILE A 245 10.39 -11.74 1.42
CA ILE A 245 10.59 -10.35 1.01
C ILE A 245 9.95 -10.08 -0.35
N ALA A 246 9.90 -11.05 -1.27
CA ALA A 246 9.16 -10.91 -2.52
C ALA A 246 7.69 -10.55 -2.28
N PHE A 247 7.00 -11.28 -1.40
CA PHE A 247 5.61 -10.97 -1.07
C PHE A 247 5.46 -9.65 -0.32
N GLU A 248 6.33 -9.34 0.63
CA GLU A 248 6.31 -8.06 1.34
C GLU A 248 6.49 -6.86 0.39
N THR A 249 7.24 -7.04 -0.70
CA THR A 249 7.46 -6.01 -1.71
C THR A 249 6.30 -5.91 -2.70
N GLY A 250 5.76 -7.04 -3.16
CA GLY A 250 4.72 -7.08 -4.20
C GLY A 250 3.29 -6.94 -3.70
N MET A 251 3.03 -7.31 -2.43
CA MET A 251 1.71 -7.21 -1.80
C MET A 251 1.60 -5.90 -1.03
N LYS A 252 0.96 -4.92 -1.61
CA LYS A 252 0.87 -3.57 -1.05
C LYS A 252 -0.40 -3.32 -0.26
N ASN A 253 -0.34 -2.45 0.75
CA ASN A 253 -1.52 -1.98 1.48
C ASN A 253 -2.29 -0.95 0.62
N THR A 254 -3.05 -1.44 -0.35
CA THR A 254 -3.84 -0.60 -1.26
C THR A 254 -5.00 0.12 -0.57
N GLY A 255 -5.40 -0.37 0.61
CA GLY A 255 -6.34 0.35 1.47
C GLY A 255 -5.79 1.70 1.88
N LEU A 256 -4.56 1.72 2.40
CA LEU A 256 -3.85 2.96 2.67
C LEU A 256 -3.67 3.81 1.40
N GLY A 257 -3.39 3.18 0.25
CA GLY A 257 -3.28 3.87 -1.03
C GLY A 257 -4.54 4.64 -1.39
N LEU A 258 -5.72 4.01 -1.36
CA LEU A 258 -6.99 4.67 -1.61
C LEU A 258 -7.29 5.77 -0.59
N VAL A 259 -6.96 5.54 0.69
CA VAL A 259 -7.04 6.57 1.73
C VAL A 259 -6.28 7.82 1.30
N LEU A 260 -5.02 7.67 0.91
CA LEU A 260 -4.17 8.79 0.51
C LEU A 260 -4.69 9.48 -0.75
N VAL A 261 -5.20 8.70 -1.73
CA VAL A 261 -5.79 9.28 -2.96
C VAL A 261 -6.96 10.19 -2.65
N PHE A 262 -7.87 9.76 -1.78
CA PHE A 262 -9.03 10.58 -1.45
C PHE A 262 -8.73 11.70 -0.46
N ALA A 263 -7.79 11.51 0.45
CA ALA A 263 -7.44 12.52 1.44
C ALA A 263 -6.59 13.66 0.86
N PHE A 264 -5.72 13.37 -0.13
CA PHE A 264 -4.67 14.30 -0.56
C PHE A 264 -4.67 14.61 -2.05
N PHE A 265 -5.30 13.76 -2.89
CA PHE A 265 -5.25 13.89 -4.35
C PHE A 265 -6.63 14.11 -4.97
N ASP A 266 -7.60 14.53 -4.14
CA ASP A 266 -8.98 14.84 -4.58
C ASP A 266 -9.57 13.73 -5.49
N GLY A 267 -9.32 12.47 -5.13
CA GLY A 267 -9.81 11.33 -5.90
C GLY A 267 -9.32 11.28 -7.34
N LEU A 268 -8.11 11.76 -7.64
CA LEU A 268 -7.55 11.75 -9.00
C LEU A 268 -7.67 10.37 -9.64
N GLY A 269 -8.37 10.29 -10.77
CA GLY A 269 -8.89 9.05 -11.36
C GLY A 269 -7.81 8.00 -11.63
N GLY A 270 -6.67 8.37 -12.19
CA GLY A 270 -5.58 7.44 -12.44
C GLY A 270 -4.98 6.83 -11.16
N LEU A 271 -4.84 7.62 -10.07
CA LEU A 271 -4.35 7.13 -8.78
C LEU A 271 -5.36 6.17 -8.13
N ALA A 272 -6.64 6.53 -8.15
CA ALA A 272 -7.69 5.70 -7.59
C ALA A 272 -7.84 4.38 -8.36
N LEU A 273 -7.85 4.45 -9.68
CA LEU A 273 -7.96 3.30 -10.57
C LEU A 273 -6.81 2.30 -10.38
N THR A 274 -5.56 2.79 -10.35
CA THR A 274 -4.38 1.94 -10.13
C THR A 274 -4.41 1.30 -8.75
N SER A 275 -4.77 2.07 -7.70
CA SER A 275 -4.85 1.54 -6.33
C SER A 275 -5.93 0.46 -6.18
N ALA A 276 -7.12 0.69 -6.75
CA ALA A 276 -8.21 -0.28 -6.72
C ALA A 276 -7.87 -1.55 -7.53
N PHE A 277 -7.32 -1.38 -8.75
CA PHE A 277 -6.93 -2.51 -9.60
C PHE A 277 -5.82 -3.35 -8.95
N TRP A 278 -4.79 -2.69 -8.41
CA TRP A 278 -3.71 -3.39 -7.72
C TRP A 278 -4.23 -4.22 -6.55
N GLY A 279 -5.18 -3.67 -5.77
CA GLY A 279 -5.78 -4.37 -4.64
C GLY A 279 -6.43 -5.70 -5.00
N ILE A 280 -7.00 -5.80 -6.19
CA ILE A 280 -7.57 -7.05 -6.72
C ILE A 280 -6.46 -7.93 -7.32
N TRP A 281 -5.63 -7.35 -8.19
CA TRP A 281 -4.64 -8.10 -8.96
C TRP A 281 -3.57 -8.75 -8.10
N HIS A 282 -3.04 -8.04 -7.10
CA HIS A 282 -1.98 -8.58 -6.27
C HIS A 282 -2.44 -9.82 -5.48
N CYS A 283 -3.73 -9.91 -5.14
CA CYS A 283 -4.28 -11.10 -4.52
C CYS A 283 -4.22 -12.31 -5.47
N ILE A 284 -4.55 -12.11 -6.74
CA ILE A 284 -4.54 -13.16 -7.77
C ILE A 284 -3.10 -13.61 -8.05
N SER A 285 -2.22 -12.65 -8.40
CA SER A 285 -0.83 -12.93 -8.74
C SER A 285 -0.04 -13.53 -7.58
N GLY A 286 -0.23 -12.98 -6.38
CA GLY A 286 0.43 -13.46 -5.18
C GLY A 286 0.00 -14.87 -4.81
N MET A 287 -1.30 -15.17 -4.91
CA MET A 287 -1.80 -16.52 -4.65
C MET A 287 -1.27 -17.52 -5.69
N ALA A 288 -1.27 -17.15 -6.97
CA ALA A 288 -0.72 -17.98 -8.03
C ALA A 288 0.77 -18.29 -7.78
N LEU A 289 1.57 -17.27 -7.43
CA LEU A 289 2.99 -17.45 -7.10
C LEU A 289 3.19 -18.29 -5.83
N ALA A 290 2.36 -18.07 -4.80
CA ALA A 290 2.45 -18.84 -3.56
C ALA A 290 2.20 -20.33 -3.78
N TYR A 291 1.18 -20.69 -4.55
CA TYR A 291 0.91 -22.09 -4.90
C TYR A 291 1.97 -22.68 -5.83
N TRP A 292 2.54 -21.88 -6.73
CA TRP A 292 3.63 -22.33 -7.58
C TRP A 292 4.89 -22.67 -6.75
N TRP A 293 5.26 -21.82 -5.78
CA TRP A 293 6.35 -22.12 -4.85
C TRP A 293 6.06 -23.31 -3.94
N LYS A 294 4.80 -23.43 -3.45
CA LYS A 294 4.39 -24.59 -2.63
C LYS A 294 4.59 -25.93 -3.35
N ARG A 295 4.39 -25.96 -4.68
CA ARG A 295 4.55 -27.19 -5.49
C ARG A 295 6.03 -27.54 -5.77
N ARG A 296 6.92 -26.61 -5.57
CA ARG A 296 8.35 -26.80 -5.85
C ARG A 296 9.21 -27.09 -4.62
N GLY A 297 8.60 -27.18 -3.45
CA GLY A 297 9.26 -27.54 -2.20
C GLY A 297 9.23 -26.47 -1.17
#